data_899a25836c196cc6554933d1281821ec
#
_entry.id   899a25836c196cc6554933d1281821ec
#
_cell.length_a   1.000
_cell.length_b   1.000
_cell.length_c   1.000
_cell.angle_alpha   90.00
_cell.angle_beta   90.00
_cell.angle_gamma   90.00
#
_symmetry.space_group_name_H-M   'P 1'
#
loop_
_entity.id
_entity.type
_entity.pdbx_description
1 polymer ?
#
loop_
_entity_poly.entity_id
_entity_poly.type
_entity_poly.pdbx_seq_one_letter_code
_entity_poly.pdbx_strand_id
1 'polypeptide(L)'
;MHKTIVVVGASRGIGKSIVDLFAKNSTNHIIALSRNVDEMNRHFSKYENVSCFALDLSGTDVRSKCTEIFSRLDSIDILINNAGKLVNKPFLELTHEDINSSYNVNVTSVMETTQAALSKMKKGHIVNISSMGGFQGSVKFAGLSAYSTSKAALCSFTELFSEEYKDSEIAMNCLCLGAAQTEMLQEAFPGYEAPVSAEKMAEYIVDFALNANQWIKGKIIPVSLSTP
;
A
#
# COMPACT_ATOMS: atom_id res chain seq x y z
N MET A 1 16.14 -17.04 0.92
CA MET A 1 15.70 -16.98 2.33
C MET A 1 14.17 -16.90 2.33
N HIS A 2 13.54 -17.63 3.23
CA HIS A 2 12.10 -17.56 3.47
C HIS A 2 11.73 -16.16 3.99
N LYS A 3 10.68 -15.53 3.42
CA LYS A 3 10.15 -14.25 3.89
C LYS A 3 8.65 -14.33 4.05
N THR A 4 8.13 -13.76 5.12
CA THR A 4 6.69 -13.52 5.29
C THR A 4 6.38 -12.09 4.84
N ILE A 5 5.51 -11.99 3.83
CA ILE A 5 5.18 -10.74 3.15
C ILE A 5 3.69 -10.48 3.26
N VAL A 6 3.31 -9.34 3.79
CA VAL A 6 1.92 -8.90 3.88
C VAL A 6 1.65 -7.83 2.83
N VAL A 7 0.61 -8.03 2.01
CA VAL A 7 0.18 -7.06 0.99
C VAL A 7 -1.26 -6.65 1.26
N VAL A 8 -1.46 -5.39 1.62
CA VAL A 8 -2.77 -4.80 1.86
C VAL A 8 -3.30 -4.15 0.58
N GLY A 9 -4.51 -4.53 0.14
CA GLY A 9 -5.08 -4.09 -1.14
C GLY A 9 -4.65 -4.99 -2.31
N ALA A 10 -4.73 -6.31 -2.12
CA ALA A 10 -4.18 -7.33 -3.01
C ALA A 10 -5.13 -7.85 -4.10
N SER A 11 -6.41 -7.42 -4.16
CA SER A 11 -7.39 -8.04 -5.06
C SER A 11 -7.31 -7.60 -6.51
N ARG A 12 -6.80 -6.40 -6.79
CA ARG A 12 -6.73 -5.83 -8.15
C ARG A 12 -5.49 -4.95 -8.36
N GLY A 13 -5.26 -4.54 -9.62
CA GLY A 13 -4.22 -3.59 -10.00
C GLY A 13 -2.83 -3.95 -9.49
N ILE A 14 -2.11 -2.94 -9.02
CA ILE A 14 -0.71 -3.06 -8.55
C ILE A 14 -0.59 -4.10 -7.43
N GLY A 15 -1.50 -4.10 -6.43
CA GLY A 15 -1.43 -5.02 -5.30
C GLY A 15 -1.54 -6.49 -5.71
N LYS A 16 -2.41 -6.79 -6.68
CA LYS A 16 -2.52 -8.14 -7.25
C LYS A 16 -1.22 -8.56 -7.93
N SER A 17 -0.64 -7.68 -8.74
CA SER A 17 0.62 -7.95 -9.44
C SER A 17 1.81 -8.10 -8.47
N ILE A 18 1.82 -7.37 -7.35
CA ILE A 18 2.83 -7.54 -6.28
C ILE A 18 2.75 -8.96 -5.70
N VAL A 19 1.54 -9.44 -5.36
CA VAL A 19 1.36 -10.81 -4.84
C VAL A 19 1.82 -11.85 -5.86
N ASP A 20 1.40 -11.72 -7.14
CA ASP A 20 1.83 -12.63 -8.21
C ASP A 20 3.36 -12.69 -8.35
N LEU A 21 4.05 -11.55 -8.22
CA LEU A 21 5.52 -11.50 -8.32
C LEU A 21 6.21 -12.16 -7.13
N PHE A 22 5.79 -11.87 -5.89
CA PHE A 22 6.36 -12.50 -4.70
C PHE A 22 6.08 -14.00 -4.65
N ALA A 23 4.90 -14.45 -5.11
CA ALA A 23 4.49 -15.83 -5.09
C ALA A 23 5.30 -16.74 -6.03
N LYS A 24 5.96 -16.18 -7.06
CA LYS A 24 6.88 -16.93 -7.95
C LYS A 24 8.04 -17.55 -7.18
N ASN A 25 8.45 -16.99 -6.06
CA ASN A 25 9.40 -17.62 -5.16
C ASN A 25 8.64 -18.43 -4.11
N SER A 26 8.57 -19.73 -4.32
CA SER A 26 7.82 -20.68 -3.45
C SER A 26 8.32 -20.76 -2.01
N THR A 27 9.51 -20.22 -1.71
CA THR A 27 9.99 -20.15 -0.33
C THR A 27 9.38 -19.00 0.46
N ASN A 28 8.75 -18.00 -0.19
CA ASN A 28 8.04 -16.94 0.49
C ASN A 28 6.68 -17.43 1.02
N HIS A 29 6.19 -16.79 2.08
CA HIS A 29 4.81 -16.89 2.54
C HIS A 29 4.12 -15.54 2.38
N ILE A 30 3.10 -15.46 1.54
CA ILE A 30 2.42 -14.21 1.21
C ILE A 30 1.03 -14.18 1.86
N ILE A 31 0.76 -13.11 2.60
CA ILE A 31 -0.54 -12.80 3.19
C ILE A 31 -1.18 -11.70 2.35
N ALA A 32 -2.18 -12.06 1.58
CA ALA A 32 -2.92 -11.14 0.72
C ALA A 32 -4.21 -10.66 1.41
N LEU A 33 -4.33 -9.35 1.63
CA LEU A 33 -5.45 -8.76 2.35
C LEU A 33 -6.26 -7.84 1.43
N SER A 34 -7.57 -8.07 1.33
CA SER A 34 -8.52 -7.18 0.65
C SER A 34 -9.96 -7.54 1.02
N ARG A 35 -10.92 -6.68 0.66
CA ARG A 35 -12.36 -6.94 0.86
C ARG A 35 -12.85 -8.16 0.07
N ASN A 36 -12.40 -8.29 -1.17
CA ASN A 36 -12.87 -9.34 -2.09
C ASN A 36 -11.99 -10.60 -1.99
N VAL A 37 -12.17 -11.35 -0.90
CA VAL A 37 -11.38 -12.56 -0.63
C VAL A 37 -11.65 -13.69 -1.64
N ASP A 38 -12.87 -13.80 -2.15
CA ASP A 38 -13.24 -14.87 -3.10
C ASP A 38 -12.53 -14.67 -4.45
N GLU A 39 -12.38 -13.44 -4.89
CA GLU A 39 -11.63 -13.10 -6.10
C GLU A 39 -10.13 -13.41 -5.92
N MET A 40 -9.56 -13.04 -4.77
CA MET A 40 -8.17 -13.36 -4.45
C MET A 40 -7.95 -14.88 -4.41
N ASN A 41 -8.83 -15.63 -3.72
CA ASN A 41 -8.73 -17.09 -3.65
C ASN A 41 -8.78 -17.73 -5.03
N ARG A 42 -9.67 -17.29 -5.92
CA ARG A 42 -9.73 -17.80 -7.29
C ARG A 42 -8.46 -17.48 -8.09
N HIS A 43 -7.96 -16.23 -7.99
CA HIS A 43 -6.79 -15.82 -8.77
C HIS A 43 -5.49 -16.48 -8.27
N PHE A 44 -5.31 -16.55 -6.95
CA PHE A 44 -4.08 -17.05 -6.33
C PHE A 44 -4.09 -18.55 -6.04
N SER A 45 -5.18 -19.28 -6.37
CA SER A 45 -5.29 -20.75 -6.17
C SER A 45 -4.14 -21.56 -6.78
N LYS A 46 -3.47 -21.00 -7.79
CA LYS A 46 -2.31 -21.58 -8.45
C LYS A 46 -1.02 -21.52 -7.60
N TYR A 47 -1.02 -20.80 -6.47
CA TYR A 47 0.12 -20.64 -5.59
C TYR A 47 -0.16 -21.26 -4.21
N GLU A 48 0.62 -22.22 -3.80
CA GLU A 48 0.49 -22.87 -2.48
C GLU A 48 0.98 -21.98 -1.33
N ASN A 49 1.79 -20.97 -1.64
CA ASN A 49 2.45 -20.07 -0.70
C ASN A 49 1.71 -18.74 -0.49
N VAL A 50 0.46 -18.60 -0.98
CA VAL A 50 -0.38 -17.41 -0.80
C VAL A 50 -1.59 -17.75 0.06
N SER A 51 -1.77 -17.00 1.15
CA SER A 51 -2.96 -17.06 2.01
C SER A 51 -3.76 -15.76 1.90
N CYS A 52 -5.05 -15.88 1.56
CA CYS A 52 -5.93 -14.73 1.38
C CYS A 52 -6.86 -14.54 2.58
N PHE A 53 -7.01 -13.28 3.04
CA PHE A 53 -7.94 -12.94 4.12
C PHE A 53 -8.76 -11.70 3.78
N ALA A 54 -10.02 -11.69 4.22
CA ALA A 54 -10.91 -10.55 4.08
C ALA A 54 -10.51 -9.43 5.04
N LEU A 55 -10.31 -8.22 4.52
CA LEU A 55 -10.04 -7.03 5.31
C LEU A 55 -10.72 -5.82 4.67
N ASP A 56 -11.69 -5.23 5.37
CA ASP A 56 -12.29 -3.95 5.00
C ASP A 56 -11.62 -2.82 5.78
N LEU A 57 -10.93 -1.94 5.07
CA LEU A 57 -10.21 -0.80 5.63
C LEU A 57 -11.11 0.40 5.96
N SER A 58 -12.40 0.34 5.61
CA SER A 58 -13.37 1.37 5.99
C SER A 58 -13.98 1.13 7.37
N GLY A 59 -13.79 -0.06 7.94
CA GLY A 59 -14.28 -0.43 9.27
C GLY A 59 -13.48 0.21 10.41
N THR A 60 -14.02 0.10 11.63
CA THR A 60 -13.37 0.57 12.86
C THR A 60 -12.58 -0.53 13.57
N ASP A 61 -12.51 -1.72 12.99
CA ASP A 61 -11.93 -2.92 13.57
C ASP A 61 -10.68 -3.44 12.81
N VAL A 62 -10.09 -2.58 11.97
CA VAL A 62 -8.93 -2.93 11.13
C VAL A 62 -7.78 -3.47 11.97
N ARG A 63 -7.40 -2.77 13.05
CA ARG A 63 -6.32 -3.19 13.93
C ARG A 63 -6.57 -4.56 14.56
N SER A 64 -7.77 -4.81 15.08
CA SER A 64 -8.11 -6.08 15.72
C SER A 64 -8.12 -7.24 14.74
N LYS A 65 -8.68 -7.06 13.55
CA LYS A 65 -8.66 -8.05 12.47
C LYS A 65 -7.24 -8.37 12.00
N CYS A 66 -6.43 -7.34 11.78
CA CYS A 66 -5.01 -7.55 11.43
C CYS A 66 -4.27 -8.29 12.54
N THR A 67 -4.50 -7.94 13.81
CA THR A 67 -3.88 -8.62 14.95
C THR A 67 -4.28 -10.11 14.99
N GLU A 68 -5.54 -10.45 14.74
CA GLU A 68 -6.01 -11.83 14.65
C GLU A 68 -5.30 -12.59 13.51
N ILE A 69 -5.28 -12.01 12.30
CA ILE A 69 -4.62 -12.63 11.14
C ILE A 69 -3.12 -12.84 11.41
N PHE A 70 -2.44 -11.80 11.90
CA PHE A 70 -0.99 -11.83 12.13
C PHE A 70 -0.59 -12.69 13.33
N SER A 71 -1.50 -12.96 14.28
CA SER A 71 -1.22 -13.87 15.41
C SER A 71 -0.81 -15.27 14.95
N ARG A 72 -1.24 -15.70 13.77
CA ARG A 72 -0.95 -16.99 13.13
C ARG A 72 0.43 -17.06 12.47
N LEU A 73 1.16 -15.93 12.42
CA LEU A 73 2.47 -15.82 11.78
C LEU A 73 3.57 -15.84 12.83
N ASP A 74 4.71 -16.43 12.47
CA ASP A 74 5.92 -16.39 13.31
C ASP A 74 6.56 -15.00 13.27
N SER A 75 6.67 -14.42 12.07
CA SER A 75 7.24 -13.09 11.83
C SER A 75 6.63 -12.44 10.59
N ILE A 76 6.81 -11.12 10.44
CA ILE A 76 6.56 -10.37 9.22
C ILE A 76 7.87 -9.68 8.82
N ASP A 77 8.35 -9.96 7.60
CA ASP A 77 9.57 -9.35 7.05
C ASP A 77 9.27 -8.12 6.21
N ILE A 78 8.15 -8.13 5.49
CA ILE A 78 7.74 -7.04 4.60
C ILE A 78 6.24 -6.77 4.77
N LEU A 79 5.89 -5.50 4.99
CA LEU A 79 4.51 -5.01 4.94
C LEU A 79 4.38 -4.00 3.80
N ILE A 80 3.46 -4.24 2.86
CA ILE A 80 3.15 -3.30 1.78
C ILE A 80 1.73 -2.76 1.96
N ASN A 81 1.63 -1.50 2.35
CA ASN A 81 0.37 -0.77 2.46
C ASN A 81 0.03 -0.17 1.08
N ASN A 82 -0.57 -0.98 0.20
CA ASN A 82 -0.89 -0.58 -1.16
C ASN A 82 -2.34 -0.13 -1.34
N ALA A 83 -3.25 -0.53 -0.46
CA ALA A 83 -4.65 -0.13 -0.57
C ALA A 83 -4.82 1.40 -0.62
N GLY A 84 -5.84 1.83 -1.35
CA GLY A 84 -6.18 3.25 -1.41
C GLY A 84 -7.62 3.46 -1.85
N LYS A 85 -8.16 4.61 -1.47
CA LYS A 85 -9.46 5.13 -1.94
C LYS A 85 -9.20 6.47 -2.61
N LEU A 86 -9.59 6.58 -3.88
CA LEU A 86 -9.52 7.81 -4.65
C LEU A 86 -10.94 8.40 -4.78
N VAL A 87 -11.09 9.66 -4.40
CA VAL A 87 -12.28 10.47 -4.65
C VAL A 87 -11.87 11.58 -5.59
N ASN A 88 -12.53 11.66 -6.76
CA ASN A 88 -12.35 12.72 -7.74
C ASN A 88 -13.64 13.53 -7.84
N LYS A 89 -13.69 14.68 -7.16
CA LYS A 89 -14.83 15.61 -7.12
C LYS A 89 -14.34 17.04 -7.00
N PRO A 90 -15.04 18.04 -7.58
CA PRO A 90 -14.81 19.45 -7.28
C PRO A 90 -14.83 19.72 -5.76
N PHE A 91 -13.98 20.61 -5.30
CA PHE A 91 -13.82 20.87 -3.85
C PHE A 91 -15.14 21.20 -3.14
N LEU A 92 -15.99 21.99 -3.76
CA LEU A 92 -17.29 22.36 -3.18
C LEU A 92 -18.32 21.22 -3.14
N GLU A 93 -18.09 20.15 -3.89
CA GLU A 93 -18.98 18.98 -3.95
C GLU A 93 -18.50 17.85 -3.01
N LEU A 94 -17.33 18.01 -2.38
CA LEU A 94 -16.83 17.03 -1.41
C LEU A 94 -17.74 17.01 -0.18
N THR A 95 -18.25 15.83 0.13
CA THR A 95 -19.01 15.60 1.35
C THR A 95 -18.08 15.25 2.51
N HIS A 96 -18.61 15.35 3.74
CA HIS A 96 -17.92 14.86 4.94
C HIS A 96 -17.51 13.38 4.81
N GLU A 97 -18.38 12.54 4.22
CA GLU A 97 -18.11 11.13 3.98
C GLU A 97 -16.97 10.92 2.96
N ASP A 98 -16.91 11.71 1.89
CA ASP A 98 -15.82 11.62 0.90
C ASP A 98 -14.46 11.88 1.56
N ILE A 99 -14.39 12.91 2.42
CA ILE A 99 -13.17 13.27 3.14
C ILE A 99 -12.81 12.16 4.14
N ASN A 100 -13.73 11.81 5.03
CA ASN A 100 -13.48 10.81 6.07
C ASN A 100 -13.07 9.45 5.49
N SER A 101 -13.79 8.97 4.48
CA SER A 101 -13.47 7.69 3.88
C SER A 101 -12.12 7.68 3.17
N SER A 102 -11.69 8.80 2.58
CA SER A 102 -10.34 8.93 2.02
C SER A 102 -9.28 8.83 3.12
N TYR A 103 -9.45 9.54 4.23
CA TYR A 103 -8.51 9.48 5.35
C TYR A 103 -8.54 8.13 6.08
N ASN A 104 -9.72 7.55 6.29
CA ASN A 104 -9.84 6.24 6.94
C ASN A 104 -9.07 5.17 6.16
N VAL A 105 -9.26 5.09 4.84
CA VAL A 105 -8.61 4.06 4.02
C VAL A 105 -7.14 4.38 3.76
N ASN A 106 -6.77 5.66 3.52
CA ASN A 106 -5.42 5.99 3.07
C ASN A 106 -4.45 6.31 4.22
N VAL A 107 -4.96 6.57 5.43
CA VAL A 107 -4.13 7.00 6.58
C VAL A 107 -4.40 6.15 7.81
N THR A 108 -5.63 6.22 8.36
CA THR A 108 -5.96 5.55 9.62
C THR A 108 -5.72 4.05 9.54
N SER A 109 -6.24 3.40 8.49
CA SER A 109 -6.07 1.97 8.31
C SER A 109 -4.60 1.56 8.12
N VAL A 110 -3.78 2.41 7.50
CA VAL A 110 -2.34 2.16 7.35
C VAL A 110 -1.63 2.21 8.71
N MET A 111 -1.97 3.18 9.55
CA MET A 111 -1.45 3.24 10.92
C MET A 111 -1.88 2.01 11.72
N GLU A 112 -3.16 1.63 11.68
CA GLU A 112 -3.71 0.47 12.40
C GLU A 112 -3.11 -0.86 11.94
N THR A 113 -2.95 -1.05 10.62
CA THR A 113 -2.29 -2.23 10.05
C THR A 113 -0.82 -2.30 10.46
N THR A 114 -0.13 -1.16 10.44
CA THR A 114 1.26 -1.05 10.89
C THR A 114 1.38 -1.39 12.37
N GLN A 115 0.51 -0.84 13.24
CA GLN A 115 0.50 -1.17 14.67
C GLN A 115 0.31 -2.67 14.92
N ALA A 116 -0.59 -3.32 14.18
CA ALA A 116 -0.79 -4.76 14.30
C ALA A 116 0.46 -5.54 13.85
N ALA A 117 1.09 -5.13 12.72
CA ALA A 117 2.26 -5.79 12.16
C ALA A 117 3.49 -5.69 13.07
N LEU A 118 3.68 -4.58 13.79
CA LEU A 118 4.82 -4.37 14.68
C LEU A 118 4.93 -5.44 15.78
N SER A 119 3.82 -6.07 16.19
CA SER A 119 3.85 -7.18 17.13
C SER A 119 4.60 -8.41 16.61
N LYS A 120 4.78 -8.51 15.27
CA LYS A 120 5.43 -9.62 14.55
C LYS A 120 6.68 -9.18 13.77
N MET A 121 7.03 -7.88 13.81
CA MET A 121 8.21 -7.33 13.14
C MET A 121 9.29 -6.97 14.17
N LYS A 122 10.42 -7.68 14.17
CA LYS A 122 11.63 -7.28 14.91
C LYS A 122 12.60 -6.51 14.00
N LYS A 123 12.60 -6.85 12.72
CA LYS A 123 13.34 -6.23 11.63
C LYS A 123 12.53 -6.35 10.37
N GLY A 124 12.78 -5.51 9.37
CA GLY A 124 12.10 -5.65 8.07
C GLY A 124 11.79 -4.31 7.42
N HIS A 125 10.90 -4.36 6.43
CA HIS A 125 10.59 -3.20 5.59
C HIS A 125 9.08 -2.97 5.49
N ILE A 126 8.65 -1.78 5.85
CA ILE A 126 7.29 -1.28 5.62
C ILE A 126 7.34 -0.34 4.43
N VAL A 127 6.58 -0.64 3.39
CA VAL A 127 6.47 0.18 2.17
C VAL A 127 5.06 0.74 2.08
N ASN A 128 4.95 2.05 2.22
CA ASN A 128 3.69 2.77 2.05
C ASN A 128 3.55 3.23 0.60
N ILE A 129 2.41 2.96 -0.02
CA ILE A 129 2.12 3.41 -1.38
C ILE A 129 1.30 4.69 -1.33
N SER A 130 1.98 5.80 -1.63
CA SER A 130 1.40 7.12 -1.80
C SER A 130 1.21 7.44 -3.29
N SER A 131 1.10 8.70 -3.61
CA SER A 131 0.87 9.22 -4.97
C SER A 131 1.68 10.48 -5.19
N MET A 132 2.01 10.77 -6.45
CA MET A 132 2.56 12.07 -6.84
C MET A 132 1.66 13.23 -6.39
N GLY A 133 0.33 13.03 -6.35
CA GLY A 133 -0.59 14.03 -5.78
C GLY A 133 -0.31 14.39 -4.32
N GLY A 134 0.24 13.44 -3.52
CA GLY A 134 0.65 13.67 -2.13
C GLY A 134 2.10 14.14 -1.96
N PHE A 135 2.93 14.03 -2.99
CA PHE A 135 4.34 14.44 -2.92
C PHE A 135 4.48 15.96 -2.89
N GLN A 136 5.28 16.49 -1.95
CA GLN A 136 5.49 17.94 -1.85
C GLN A 136 6.26 18.46 -3.07
N GLY A 137 5.80 19.60 -3.62
CA GLY A 137 6.41 20.20 -4.81
C GLY A 137 5.96 19.61 -6.14
N SER A 138 5.19 18.51 -6.16
CA SER A 138 4.65 17.96 -7.40
C SER A 138 3.49 18.78 -7.95
N VAL A 139 3.18 18.57 -9.23
CA VAL A 139 1.95 19.08 -9.87
C VAL A 139 0.72 18.55 -9.13
N LYS A 140 -0.26 19.42 -8.91
CA LYS A 140 -1.53 19.07 -8.27
C LYS A 140 -2.66 19.03 -9.28
N PHE A 141 -3.63 18.15 -9.03
CA PHE A 141 -4.75 17.92 -9.94
C PHE A 141 -6.05 18.38 -9.28
N ALA A 142 -6.85 19.17 -10.00
CA ALA A 142 -8.19 19.55 -9.57
C ALA A 142 -9.05 18.30 -9.31
N GLY A 143 -9.94 18.38 -8.34
CA GLY A 143 -10.82 17.25 -7.97
C GLY A 143 -10.21 16.27 -6.98
N LEU A 144 -8.90 16.31 -6.72
CA LEU A 144 -8.21 15.33 -5.87
C LEU A 144 -7.90 15.83 -4.45
N SER A 145 -8.61 16.85 -3.94
CA SER A 145 -8.26 17.45 -2.65
C SER A 145 -8.23 16.45 -1.49
N ALA A 146 -9.29 15.65 -1.29
CA ALA A 146 -9.34 14.65 -0.22
C ALA A 146 -8.30 13.54 -0.42
N TYR A 147 -8.14 13.07 -1.66
CA TYR A 147 -7.17 12.03 -2.00
C TYR A 147 -5.73 12.49 -1.80
N SER A 148 -5.34 13.61 -2.43
CA SER A 148 -3.96 14.09 -2.40
C SER A 148 -3.51 14.48 -1.00
N THR A 149 -4.39 15.11 -0.20
CA THR A 149 -4.06 15.46 1.19
C THR A 149 -3.91 14.22 2.07
N SER A 150 -4.75 13.19 1.89
CA SER A 150 -4.58 11.91 2.60
C SER A 150 -3.27 11.21 2.22
N LYS A 151 -2.87 11.26 0.94
CA LYS A 151 -1.59 10.69 0.48
C LYS A 151 -0.38 11.51 0.95
N ALA A 152 -0.52 12.82 1.14
CA ALA A 152 0.51 13.66 1.78
C ALA A 152 0.65 13.35 3.28
N ALA A 153 -0.47 13.13 3.98
CA ALA A 153 -0.43 12.68 5.37
C ALA A 153 0.31 11.34 5.55
N LEU A 154 0.19 10.41 4.58
CA LEU A 154 0.93 9.15 4.57
C LEU A 154 2.44 9.36 4.41
N CYS A 155 2.87 10.35 3.63
CA CYS A 155 4.28 10.74 3.53
C CYS A 155 4.80 11.22 4.90
N SER A 156 4.08 12.15 5.54
CA SER A 156 4.45 12.67 6.85
C SER A 156 4.47 11.57 7.93
N PHE A 157 3.50 10.65 7.92
CA PHE A 157 3.51 9.49 8.81
C PHE A 157 4.77 8.64 8.63
N THR A 158 5.21 8.43 7.40
CA THR A 158 6.43 7.66 7.12
C THR A 158 7.68 8.29 7.75
N GLU A 159 7.82 9.60 7.67
CA GLU A 159 8.94 10.35 8.27
C GLU A 159 8.90 10.29 9.79
N LEU A 160 7.73 10.55 10.40
CA LEU A 160 7.53 10.49 11.84
C LEU A 160 7.77 9.09 12.42
N PHE A 161 7.25 8.05 11.77
CA PHE A 161 7.51 6.67 12.16
C PHE A 161 9.00 6.36 12.15
N SER A 162 9.72 6.80 11.12
CA SER A 162 11.16 6.55 11.02
C SER A 162 11.98 7.26 12.09
N GLU A 163 11.55 8.42 12.56
CA GLU A 163 12.21 9.09 13.70
C GLU A 163 11.92 8.36 15.01
N GLU A 164 10.66 7.94 15.23
CA GLU A 164 10.27 7.19 16.43
C GLU A 164 10.96 5.83 16.54
N TYR A 165 11.17 5.16 15.38
CA TYR A 165 11.80 3.83 15.29
C TYR A 165 13.24 3.89 14.75
N LYS A 166 13.95 5.01 14.92
CA LYS A 166 15.29 5.20 14.34
C LYS A 166 16.31 4.17 14.82
N ASP A 167 16.23 3.74 16.07
CA ASP A 167 17.15 2.79 16.68
C ASP A 167 16.72 1.32 16.50
N SER A 168 15.62 1.07 15.75
CA SER A 168 15.15 -0.28 15.43
C SER A 168 15.69 -0.78 14.09
N GLU A 169 15.62 -2.09 13.86
CA GLU A 169 15.93 -2.71 12.56
C GLU A 169 14.72 -2.69 11.58
N ILE A 170 13.67 -1.92 11.88
CA ILE A 170 12.51 -1.76 11.02
C ILE A 170 12.70 -0.48 10.21
N ALA A 171 12.70 -0.60 8.87
CA ALA A 171 12.66 0.54 7.97
C ALA A 171 11.23 0.78 7.49
N MET A 172 10.82 2.05 7.41
CA MET A 172 9.61 2.46 6.70
C MET A 172 10.00 3.46 5.61
N ASN A 173 9.51 3.24 4.39
CA ASN A 173 9.67 4.17 3.28
C ASN A 173 8.35 4.34 2.54
N CYS A 174 8.20 5.42 1.80
CA CYS A 174 7.00 5.75 1.04
C CYS A 174 7.33 5.94 -0.43
N LEU A 175 6.58 5.26 -1.30
CA LEU A 175 6.66 5.43 -2.75
C LEU A 175 5.49 6.30 -3.22
N CYS A 176 5.79 7.47 -3.78
CA CYS A 176 4.83 8.37 -4.38
C CYS A 176 4.69 8.05 -5.86
N LEU A 177 3.73 7.18 -6.21
CA LEU A 177 3.57 6.70 -7.56
C LEU A 177 2.94 7.75 -8.48
N GLY A 178 3.46 7.84 -9.71
CA GLY A 178 2.78 8.44 -10.85
C GLY A 178 1.65 7.55 -11.36
N ALA A 179 1.08 7.91 -12.51
CA ALA A 179 -0.01 7.16 -13.11
C ALA A 179 0.45 5.76 -13.54
N ALA A 180 -0.26 4.74 -13.05
CA ALA A 180 -0.14 3.36 -13.48
C ALA A 180 -1.51 2.85 -13.94
N GLN A 181 -1.55 2.07 -15.02
CA GLN A 181 -2.79 1.56 -15.62
C GLN A 181 -3.46 0.56 -14.66
N THR A 182 -4.51 1.00 -14.00
CA THR A 182 -5.27 0.24 -13.01
C THR A 182 -6.74 0.55 -13.14
N GLU A 183 -7.59 -0.34 -12.63
CA GLU A 183 -9.04 -0.13 -12.56
C GLU A 183 -9.39 1.16 -11.79
N MET A 184 -8.68 1.46 -10.70
CA MET A 184 -8.87 2.69 -9.92
C MET A 184 -8.61 3.95 -10.76
N LEU A 185 -7.57 3.93 -11.60
CA LEU A 185 -7.26 5.06 -12.48
C LEU A 185 -8.34 5.23 -13.54
N GLN A 186 -8.80 4.15 -14.17
CA GLN A 186 -9.87 4.17 -15.17
C GLN A 186 -11.20 4.65 -14.60
N GLU A 187 -11.54 4.22 -13.36
CA GLU A 187 -12.72 4.68 -12.63
C GLU A 187 -12.68 6.19 -12.37
N ALA A 188 -11.50 6.72 -11.99
CA ALA A 188 -11.33 8.12 -11.64
C ALA A 188 -11.14 9.06 -12.84
N PHE A 189 -10.54 8.56 -13.92
CA PHE A 189 -10.20 9.29 -15.13
C PHE A 189 -10.53 8.47 -16.39
N PRO A 190 -11.82 8.33 -16.75
CA PRO A 190 -12.24 7.55 -17.91
C PRO A 190 -11.54 8.03 -19.20
N GLY A 191 -10.97 7.08 -19.94
CA GLY A 191 -10.28 7.38 -21.21
C GLY A 191 -8.82 7.84 -21.08
N TYR A 192 -8.30 8.00 -19.87
CA TYR A 192 -6.87 8.27 -19.69
C TYR A 192 -6.07 6.96 -19.74
N GLU A 193 -5.02 6.95 -20.56
CA GLU A 193 -4.07 5.83 -20.64
C GLU A 193 -2.79 6.19 -19.91
N ALA A 194 -2.45 5.38 -18.90
CA ALA A 194 -1.23 5.58 -18.14
C ALA A 194 0.01 5.05 -18.88
N PRO A 195 1.16 5.71 -18.74
CA PRO A 195 2.40 5.30 -19.43
C PRO A 195 3.02 4.01 -18.86
N VAL A 196 2.58 3.56 -17.70
CA VAL A 196 3.14 2.39 -16.99
C VAL A 196 2.00 1.43 -16.65
N SER A 197 2.17 0.13 -16.92
CA SER A 197 1.20 -0.89 -16.50
C SER A 197 1.30 -1.16 -15.00
N ALA A 198 0.24 -1.79 -14.43
CA ALA A 198 0.23 -2.22 -13.04
C ALA A 198 1.35 -3.22 -12.73
N GLU A 199 1.61 -4.15 -13.67
CA GLU A 199 2.65 -5.17 -13.56
C GLU A 199 4.04 -4.54 -13.52
N LYS A 200 4.30 -3.59 -14.43
CA LYS A 200 5.60 -2.90 -14.49
C LYS A 200 5.87 -2.06 -13.24
N MET A 201 4.84 -1.42 -12.71
CA MET A 201 4.95 -0.70 -11.44
C MET A 201 5.20 -1.66 -10.27
N ALA A 202 4.54 -2.82 -10.27
CA ALA A 202 4.73 -3.83 -9.25
C ALA A 202 6.14 -4.43 -9.25
N GLU A 203 6.80 -4.59 -10.42
CA GLU A 203 8.20 -5.02 -10.50
C GLU A 203 9.12 -4.10 -9.70
N TYR A 204 8.97 -2.79 -9.87
CA TYR A 204 9.74 -1.81 -9.12
C TYR A 204 9.45 -1.87 -7.62
N ILE A 205 8.17 -1.95 -7.23
CA ILE A 205 7.77 -1.99 -5.82
C ILE A 205 8.33 -3.26 -5.13
N VAL A 206 8.31 -4.40 -5.80
CA VAL A 206 8.84 -5.66 -5.27
C VAL A 206 10.36 -5.57 -5.07
N ASP A 207 11.10 -5.06 -6.06
CA ASP A 207 12.55 -4.87 -5.93
C ASP A 207 12.87 -3.89 -4.80
N PHE A 208 12.18 -2.77 -4.73
CA PHE A 208 12.30 -1.78 -3.66
C PHE A 208 12.02 -2.39 -2.27
N ALA A 209 10.94 -3.14 -2.14
CA ALA A 209 10.55 -3.77 -0.88
C ALA A 209 11.59 -4.79 -0.37
N LEU A 210 12.25 -5.50 -1.30
CA LEU A 210 13.27 -6.50 -0.98
C LEU A 210 14.63 -5.88 -0.60
N ASN A 211 14.99 -4.74 -1.18
CA ASN A 211 16.38 -4.29 -1.19
C ASN A 211 16.62 -2.90 -0.58
N ALA A 212 15.66 -1.97 -0.66
CA ALA A 212 15.91 -0.57 -0.35
C ALA A 212 16.14 -0.28 1.15
N ASN A 213 15.58 -1.10 2.05
CA ASN A 213 15.75 -0.95 3.49
C ASN A 213 17.23 -1.10 3.97
N GLN A 214 18.10 -1.64 3.14
CA GLN A 214 19.54 -1.72 3.42
C GLN A 214 20.24 -0.37 3.25
N TRP A 215 19.63 0.56 2.51
CA TRP A 215 20.26 1.82 2.11
C TRP A 215 19.52 3.05 2.62
N ILE A 216 18.19 2.96 2.76
CA ILE A 216 17.36 4.11 3.10
C ILE A 216 16.29 3.74 4.12
N LYS A 217 15.99 4.71 5.00
CA LYS A 217 14.95 4.66 6.01
C LYS A 217 14.29 6.03 6.13
N GLY A 218 12.98 6.08 6.22
CA GLY A 218 12.23 7.34 6.35
C GLY A 218 12.17 8.17 5.07
N LYS A 219 12.35 7.56 3.88
CA LYS A 219 12.41 8.32 2.63
C LYS A 219 11.11 8.29 1.86
N ILE A 220 10.80 9.45 1.29
CA ILE A 220 9.68 9.66 0.38
C ILE A 220 10.24 9.71 -1.04
N ILE A 221 9.92 8.69 -1.84
CA ILE A 221 10.51 8.49 -3.17
C ILE A 221 9.47 8.73 -4.26
N PRO A 222 9.63 9.75 -5.11
CA PRO A 222 8.78 9.93 -6.29
C PRO A 222 9.12 8.86 -7.34
N VAL A 223 8.09 8.19 -7.86
CA VAL A 223 8.20 7.13 -8.87
C VAL A 223 7.31 7.47 -10.04
N SER A 224 7.81 8.25 -10.98
CA SER A 224 7.04 8.72 -12.14
C SER A 224 7.96 8.95 -13.34
N LEU A 225 7.45 8.64 -14.54
CA LEU A 225 8.13 8.94 -15.80
C LEU A 225 7.90 10.39 -16.25
N SER A 226 6.83 10.99 -15.80
CA SER A 226 6.51 12.39 -16.06
C SER A 226 6.59 13.14 -14.74
N THR A 227 7.50 14.12 -14.68
CA THR A 227 7.73 14.98 -13.62
C THR A 227 7.03 15.25 -12.67
N PRO A 228 7.55 15.56 -11.55
CA PRO A 228 6.79 16.36 -10.59
C PRO A 228 6.42 17.73 -11.04
#